data_64ee17870276eec2838a62928fcf4048
#
_entry.id   64ee17870276eec2838a62928fcf4048
#
_cell.length_a   1.000
_cell.length_b   1.000
_cell.length_c   1.000
_cell.angle_alpha   90.00
_cell.angle_beta   90.00
_cell.angle_gamma   90.00
#
_symmetry.space_group_name_H-M   'P 1'
#
loop_
_entity.id
_entity.type
_entity.pdbx_description
1 polymer ?
#
loop_
_entity_poly.entity_id
_entity_poly.type
_entity_poly.pdbx_seq_one_letter_code
_entity_poly.pdbx_strand_id
1 'polypeptide(L)'
;MANIIRFVLGNFTLTFLVIGLIASGVALLRKPKPLTTPVVVEALFAYFLLFSIGFSLLYNFVLHSFLGQMTAGFIGWANSPFQKEVGFASLGYSVVGFLAFRRSFDLRLAAVTGPALFLFCAGIGHVYQIITAHNFAPGNAGVILYMDFLIPVIGFVLLWLQHRYQLR
;
A
#
# COMPACT_ATOMS: atom_id res chain seq x y z
N MET A 1 3.75 25.55 0.48
CA MET A 1 2.85 24.76 -0.37
C MET A 1 3.61 23.68 -1.16
N ALA A 2 4.64 24.02 -1.94
CA ALA A 2 5.43 23.05 -2.73
C ALA A 2 6.02 21.89 -1.90
N ASN A 3 6.51 22.14 -0.69
CA ASN A 3 7.09 21.11 0.18
C ASN A 3 6.02 20.10 0.67
N ILE A 4 4.79 20.55 0.94
CA ILE A 4 3.68 19.67 1.34
C ILE A 4 3.28 18.78 0.17
N ILE A 5 3.15 19.34 -1.03
CA ILE A 5 2.83 18.58 -2.24
C ILE A 5 3.90 17.52 -2.49
N ARG A 6 5.18 17.89 -2.42
CA ARG A 6 6.30 16.96 -2.60
C ARG A 6 6.28 15.85 -1.54
N PHE A 7 5.99 16.17 -0.28
CA PHE A 7 5.87 15.18 0.79
C PHE A 7 4.73 14.20 0.53
N VAL A 8 3.54 14.71 0.19
CA VAL A 8 2.34 13.88 -0.08
C VAL A 8 2.56 12.95 -1.26
N LEU A 9 3.10 13.46 -2.37
CA LEU A 9 3.33 12.66 -3.57
C LEU A 9 4.51 11.70 -3.42
N GLY A 10 5.58 12.10 -2.75
CA GLY A 10 6.76 11.26 -2.49
C GLY A 10 6.53 10.17 -1.46
N ASN A 11 5.55 10.34 -0.57
CA ASN A 11 5.17 9.35 0.46
C ASN A 11 3.77 8.78 0.20
N PHE A 12 3.50 8.45 -1.04
CA PHE A 12 2.16 8.04 -1.52
C PHE A 12 1.57 6.86 -0.74
N THR A 13 2.36 5.89 -0.30
CA THR A 13 1.92 4.75 0.49
C THR A 13 1.28 5.18 1.82
N LEU A 14 1.94 6.09 2.54
CA LEU A 14 1.38 6.72 3.75
C LEU A 14 0.15 7.57 3.41
N THR A 15 0.22 8.34 2.33
CA THR A 15 -0.88 9.21 1.89
C THR A 15 -2.15 8.41 1.62
N PHE A 16 -2.05 7.32 0.85
CA PHE A 16 -3.21 6.48 0.58
C PHE A 16 -3.70 5.70 1.81
N LEU A 17 -2.83 5.32 2.74
CA LEU A 17 -3.26 4.77 4.02
C LEU A 17 -4.12 5.78 4.80
N VAL A 18 -3.67 7.03 4.91
CA VAL A 18 -4.40 8.09 5.60
C VAL A 18 -5.74 8.37 4.91
N ILE A 19 -5.77 8.46 3.58
CA ILE A 19 -7.02 8.63 2.81
C ILE A 19 -7.97 7.47 3.08
N GLY A 20 -7.48 6.24 3.10
CA GLY A 20 -8.28 5.04 3.42
C GLY A 20 -8.87 5.08 4.82
N LEU A 21 -8.11 5.53 5.82
CA LEU A 21 -8.59 5.69 7.20
C LEU A 21 -9.68 6.78 7.28
N ILE A 22 -9.48 7.92 6.63
CA ILE A 22 -10.49 8.98 6.57
C ILE A 22 -11.77 8.48 5.90
N ALA A 23 -11.65 7.80 4.74
CA ALA A 23 -12.78 7.24 4.03
C ALA A 23 -13.54 6.19 4.86
N SER A 24 -12.82 5.36 5.62
CA SER A 24 -13.41 4.41 6.58
C SER A 24 -14.21 5.15 7.65
N GLY A 25 -13.62 6.20 8.23
CA GLY A 25 -14.28 7.05 9.25
C GLY A 25 -15.56 7.68 8.71
N VAL A 26 -15.51 8.27 7.52
CA VAL A 26 -16.69 8.87 6.85
C VAL A 26 -17.77 7.81 6.58
N ALA A 27 -17.37 6.61 6.15
CA ALA A 27 -18.32 5.51 5.93
C ALA A 27 -18.98 5.07 7.25
N LEU A 28 -18.24 5.02 8.35
CA LEU A 28 -18.75 4.65 9.66
C LEU A 28 -19.70 5.72 10.26
N LEU A 29 -19.47 7.01 9.95
CA LEU A 29 -20.40 8.07 10.37
C LEU A 29 -21.80 7.90 9.78
N ARG A 30 -21.90 7.25 8.61
CA ARG A 30 -23.18 6.99 7.91
C ARG A 30 -23.86 5.68 8.34
N LYS A 31 -23.27 4.92 9.26
CA LYS A 31 -23.82 3.65 9.75
C LYS A 31 -24.72 3.88 10.97
N PRO A 32 -25.77 3.05 11.14
CA PRO A 32 -26.59 3.05 12.36
C PRO A 32 -25.72 2.84 13.62
N LYS A 33 -26.14 3.47 14.72
CA LYS A 33 -25.50 3.33 16.04
C LYS A 33 -26.27 2.37 16.93
N PRO A 34 -25.61 1.65 17.86
CA PRO A 34 -24.17 1.64 18.13
C PRO A 34 -23.38 0.88 17.05
N LEU A 35 -22.13 1.33 16.77
CA LEU A 35 -21.23 0.62 15.87
C LEU A 35 -20.76 -0.69 16.53
N THR A 36 -20.93 -1.80 15.82
CA THR A 36 -20.38 -3.09 16.26
C THR A 36 -18.97 -3.29 15.70
N THR A 37 -18.15 -4.12 16.37
CA THR A 37 -16.79 -4.44 15.92
C THR A 37 -16.74 -4.96 14.47
N PRO A 38 -17.63 -5.91 14.04
CA PRO A 38 -17.70 -6.32 12.65
C PRO A 38 -17.87 -5.18 11.64
N VAL A 39 -18.73 -4.23 11.93
CA VAL A 39 -18.99 -3.08 11.04
C VAL A 39 -17.75 -2.19 10.93
N VAL A 40 -17.03 -2.00 12.03
CA VAL A 40 -15.78 -1.22 12.04
C VAL A 40 -14.69 -1.93 11.25
N VAL A 41 -14.47 -3.23 11.50
CA VAL A 41 -13.46 -4.04 10.79
C VAL A 41 -13.73 -4.07 9.30
N GLU A 42 -15.00 -4.28 8.89
CA GLU A 42 -15.37 -4.29 7.47
C GLU A 42 -15.06 -2.94 6.80
N ALA A 43 -15.39 -1.82 7.43
CA ALA A 43 -15.09 -0.51 6.89
C ALA A 43 -13.59 -0.29 6.75
N LEU A 44 -12.82 -0.56 7.81
CA LEU A 44 -11.36 -0.40 7.78
C LEU A 44 -10.73 -1.26 6.70
N PHE A 45 -11.12 -2.53 6.60
CA PHE A 45 -10.53 -3.46 5.65
C PHE A 45 -10.90 -3.13 4.20
N ALA A 46 -12.17 -2.83 3.93
CA ALA A 46 -12.59 -2.46 2.57
C ALA A 46 -11.81 -1.23 2.07
N TYR A 47 -11.73 -0.17 2.85
CA TYR A 47 -11.04 1.04 2.41
C TYR A 47 -9.52 0.91 2.45
N PHE A 48 -8.94 0.04 3.30
CA PHE A 48 -7.54 -0.35 3.21
C PHE A 48 -7.24 -1.00 1.85
N LEU A 49 -8.02 -1.99 1.43
CA LEU A 49 -7.84 -2.65 0.14
C LEU A 49 -8.00 -1.67 -1.03
N LEU A 50 -8.99 -0.79 -0.95
CA LEU A 50 -9.24 0.20 -1.99
C LEU A 50 -8.08 1.19 -2.14
N PHE A 51 -7.60 1.78 -1.03
CA PHE A 51 -6.63 2.85 -1.08
C PHE A 51 -5.19 2.38 -0.91
N SER A 52 -4.88 1.56 0.11
CA SER A 52 -3.50 1.17 0.39
C SER A 52 -2.99 0.09 -0.56
N ILE A 53 -3.88 -0.74 -1.13
CA ILE A 53 -3.51 -1.71 -2.16
C ILE A 53 -3.90 -1.17 -3.55
N GLY A 54 -5.17 -0.86 -3.80
CA GLY A 54 -5.66 -0.45 -5.11
C GLY A 54 -4.97 0.82 -5.62
N PHE A 55 -5.30 1.97 -5.06
CA PHE A 55 -4.78 3.26 -5.54
C PHE A 55 -3.28 3.44 -5.31
N SER A 56 -2.74 2.96 -4.19
CA SER A 56 -1.31 3.07 -3.90
C SER A 56 -0.47 2.34 -4.95
N LEU A 57 -0.83 1.08 -5.27
CA LEU A 57 -0.08 0.31 -6.28
C LEU A 57 -0.38 0.75 -7.71
N LEU A 58 -1.55 1.36 -7.98
CA LEU A 58 -1.80 2.04 -9.24
C LEU A 58 -0.87 3.25 -9.42
N TYR A 59 -0.67 4.02 -8.36
CA TYR A 59 0.27 5.14 -8.38
C TYR A 59 1.71 4.65 -8.57
N ASN A 60 2.09 3.56 -7.88
CA ASN A 60 3.40 2.92 -8.04
C ASN A 60 3.62 2.43 -9.48
N PHE A 61 2.60 1.85 -10.11
CA PHE A 61 2.64 1.50 -11.53
C PHE A 61 2.96 2.70 -12.41
N VAL A 62 2.28 3.84 -12.19
CA VAL A 62 2.53 5.06 -12.99
C VAL A 62 3.97 5.55 -12.79
N LEU A 63 4.45 5.59 -11.56
CA LEU A 63 5.80 6.03 -11.23
C LEU A 63 6.87 5.16 -11.93
N HIS A 64 6.79 3.84 -11.78
CA HIS A 64 7.80 2.94 -12.30
C HIS A 64 7.71 2.72 -13.82
N SER A 65 6.50 2.76 -14.40
CA SER A 65 6.32 2.49 -15.83
C SER A 65 6.54 3.70 -16.72
N PHE A 66 6.11 4.90 -16.27
CA PHE A 66 6.15 6.11 -17.08
C PHE A 66 7.17 7.15 -16.59
N LEU A 67 7.53 7.12 -15.31
CA LEU A 67 8.44 8.07 -14.67
C LEU A 67 9.69 7.37 -14.09
N GLY A 68 10.10 6.24 -14.68
CA GLY A 68 11.14 5.35 -14.15
C GLY A 68 12.47 6.05 -13.85
N GLN A 69 12.94 6.98 -14.71
CA GLN A 69 14.16 7.75 -14.46
C GLN A 69 14.04 8.60 -13.18
N MET A 70 12.91 9.30 -13.02
CA MET A 70 12.65 10.12 -11.84
C MET A 70 12.53 9.26 -10.58
N THR A 71 11.83 8.14 -10.70
CA THR A 71 11.60 7.19 -9.59
C THR A 71 12.92 6.57 -9.13
N ALA A 72 13.75 6.09 -10.07
CA ALA A 72 15.07 5.56 -9.77
C ALA A 72 15.96 6.59 -9.07
N GLY A 73 15.96 7.84 -9.55
CA GLY A 73 16.69 8.93 -8.90
C GLY A 73 16.19 9.25 -7.49
N PHE A 74 14.88 9.19 -7.26
CA PHE A 74 14.28 9.40 -5.93
C PHE A 74 14.65 8.28 -4.93
N ILE A 75 14.72 7.02 -5.42
CA ILE A 75 15.13 5.86 -4.63
C ILE A 75 16.66 5.81 -4.47
N GLY A 76 17.41 6.47 -5.35
CA GLY A 76 18.88 6.42 -5.38
C GLY A 76 19.41 5.11 -5.99
N TRP A 77 18.65 4.49 -6.89
CA TRP A 77 19.02 3.28 -7.63
C TRP A 77 19.32 3.59 -9.09
N ALA A 78 20.10 2.73 -9.75
CA ALA A 78 20.28 2.83 -11.19
C ALA A 78 18.96 2.57 -11.93
N ASN A 79 18.66 3.40 -12.93
CA ASN A 79 17.52 3.16 -13.80
C ASN A 79 17.80 1.93 -14.70
N SER A 80 16.83 1.05 -14.83
CA SER A 80 16.94 -0.17 -15.63
C SER A 80 15.58 -0.59 -16.19
N PRO A 81 15.53 -1.53 -17.16
CA PRO A 81 14.27 -2.10 -17.65
C PRO A 81 13.39 -2.72 -16.56
N PHE A 82 13.98 -3.20 -15.46
CA PHE A 82 13.25 -3.77 -14.31
C PHE A 82 12.29 -2.77 -13.64
N GLN A 83 12.49 -1.46 -13.82
CA GLN A 83 11.51 -0.46 -13.37
C GLN A 83 10.11 -0.74 -13.94
N LYS A 84 10.02 -1.10 -15.23
CA LYS A 84 8.73 -1.41 -15.85
C LYS A 84 8.14 -2.71 -15.33
N GLU A 85 8.97 -3.70 -15.01
CA GLU A 85 8.50 -4.97 -14.42
C GLU A 85 7.89 -4.75 -13.05
N VAL A 86 8.54 -3.94 -12.20
CA VAL A 86 7.98 -3.50 -10.91
C VAL A 86 6.65 -2.76 -11.10
N GLY A 87 6.60 -1.86 -12.10
CA GLY A 87 5.37 -1.16 -12.45
C GLY A 87 4.25 -2.11 -12.85
N PHE A 88 4.50 -3.03 -13.76
CA PHE A 88 3.47 -3.98 -14.25
C PHE A 88 3.01 -4.96 -13.16
N ALA A 89 3.90 -5.42 -12.28
CA ALA A 89 3.53 -6.19 -11.11
C ALA A 89 2.59 -5.38 -10.19
N SER A 90 2.93 -4.10 -9.97
CA SER A 90 2.10 -3.19 -9.18
C SER A 90 0.71 -2.96 -9.78
N LEU A 91 0.60 -2.89 -11.13
CA LEU A 91 -0.70 -2.82 -11.80
C LEU A 91 -1.56 -4.05 -11.51
N GLY A 92 -0.96 -5.26 -11.61
CA GLY A 92 -1.67 -6.50 -11.30
C GLY A 92 -2.20 -6.52 -9.86
N TYR A 93 -1.39 -6.16 -8.90
CA TYR A 93 -1.79 -6.06 -7.49
C TYR A 93 -2.83 -4.96 -7.24
N SER A 94 -2.72 -3.82 -7.94
CA SER A 94 -3.72 -2.75 -7.87
C SER A 94 -5.11 -3.24 -8.29
N VAL A 95 -5.19 -3.94 -9.42
CA VAL A 95 -6.46 -4.51 -9.92
C VAL A 95 -7.06 -5.47 -8.90
N VAL A 96 -6.25 -6.37 -8.32
CA VAL A 96 -6.73 -7.30 -7.28
C VAL A 96 -7.20 -6.54 -6.04
N GLY A 97 -6.52 -5.46 -5.65
CA GLY A 97 -6.96 -4.58 -4.56
C GLY A 97 -8.34 -3.96 -4.81
N PHE A 98 -8.58 -3.43 -6.00
CA PHE A 98 -9.90 -2.90 -6.40
C PHE A 98 -10.98 -3.99 -6.43
N LEU A 99 -10.66 -5.16 -6.97
CA LEU A 99 -11.59 -6.29 -7.01
C LEU A 99 -11.95 -6.81 -5.61
N ALA A 100 -11.04 -6.75 -4.65
CA ALA A 100 -11.25 -7.23 -3.29
C ALA A 100 -12.04 -6.26 -2.40
N PHE A 101 -12.26 -5.03 -2.84
CA PHE A 101 -13.10 -4.07 -2.12
C PHE A 101 -14.49 -4.64 -1.87
N ARG A 102 -14.88 -4.81 -0.60
CA ARG A 102 -16.17 -5.40 -0.18
C ARG A 102 -16.48 -6.77 -0.78
N ARG A 103 -15.48 -7.66 -0.85
CA ARG A 103 -15.62 -9.01 -1.37
C ARG A 103 -15.36 -10.07 -0.28
N SER A 104 -15.44 -11.35 -0.68
CA SER A 104 -15.24 -12.49 0.19
C SER A 104 -13.82 -12.55 0.79
N PHE A 105 -13.68 -13.30 1.87
CA PHE A 105 -12.41 -13.52 2.55
C PHE A 105 -11.32 -14.06 1.61
N ASP A 106 -11.64 -15.03 0.76
CA ASP A 106 -10.65 -15.68 -0.12
C ASP A 106 -10.02 -14.67 -1.11
N LEU A 107 -10.84 -13.79 -1.70
CA LEU A 107 -10.30 -12.77 -2.59
C LEU A 107 -9.47 -11.74 -1.83
N ARG A 108 -9.88 -11.38 -0.62
CA ARG A 108 -9.12 -10.47 0.24
C ARG A 108 -7.82 -11.09 0.74
N LEU A 109 -7.81 -12.40 1.02
CA LEU A 109 -6.59 -13.14 1.36
C LEU A 109 -5.55 -13.04 0.23
N ALA A 110 -5.98 -13.27 -1.01
CA ALA A 110 -5.12 -13.12 -2.17
C ALA A 110 -4.65 -11.67 -2.36
N ALA A 111 -5.57 -10.69 -2.20
CA ALA A 111 -5.32 -9.26 -2.36
C ALA A 111 -4.39 -8.67 -1.28
N VAL A 112 -4.23 -9.33 -0.14
CA VAL A 112 -3.25 -8.95 0.89
C VAL A 112 -1.95 -9.72 0.71
N THR A 113 -2.00 -11.05 0.52
CA THR A 113 -0.81 -11.90 0.55
C THR A 113 0.17 -11.57 -0.59
N GLY A 114 -0.31 -11.42 -1.82
CA GLY A 114 0.56 -11.10 -2.96
C GLY A 114 1.29 -9.76 -2.79
N PRO A 115 0.56 -8.64 -2.62
CA PRO A 115 1.17 -7.35 -2.34
C PRO A 115 2.05 -7.32 -1.09
N ALA A 116 1.68 -8.04 -0.01
CA ALA A 116 2.48 -8.09 1.20
C ALA A 116 3.86 -8.71 0.96
N LEU A 117 3.93 -9.82 0.24
CA LEU A 117 5.21 -10.44 -0.11
C LEU A 117 6.04 -9.52 -1.01
N PHE A 118 5.41 -8.87 -1.99
CA PHE A 118 6.07 -7.90 -2.86
C PHE A 118 6.68 -6.75 -2.05
N LEU A 119 5.92 -6.13 -1.15
CA LEU A 119 6.37 -5.02 -0.31
C LEU A 119 7.45 -5.47 0.69
N PHE A 120 7.29 -6.60 1.36
CA PHE A 120 8.34 -7.14 2.25
C PHE A 120 9.67 -7.36 1.51
N CYS A 121 9.63 -7.93 0.30
CA CYS A 121 10.83 -8.11 -0.51
C CYS A 121 11.43 -6.76 -0.94
N ALA A 122 10.60 -5.77 -1.29
CA ALA A 122 11.06 -4.42 -1.59
C ALA A 122 11.74 -3.78 -0.37
N GLY A 123 11.12 -3.84 0.82
CA GLY A 123 11.68 -3.35 2.07
C GLY A 123 13.02 -4.03 2.42
N ILE A 124 13.15 -5.35 2.22
CA ILE A 124 14.42 -6.06 2.38
C ILE A 124 15.46 -5.52 1.39
N GLY A 125 15.08 -5.27 0.13
CA GLY A 125 15.95 -4.64 -0.87
C GLY A 125 16.44 -3.26 -0.46
N HIS A 126 15.55 -2.43 0.11
CA HIS A 126 15.90 -1.12 0.65
C HIS A 126 16.90 -1.22 1.81
N VAL A 127 16.68 -2.14 2.75
CA VAL A 127 17.63 -2.41 3.87
C VAL A 127 18.97 -2.89 3.33
N TYR A 128 18.98 -3.79 2.37
CA TYR A 128 20.21 -4.25 1.73
C TYR A 128 21.00 -3.09 1.11
N GLN A 129 20.36 -2.18 0.41
CA GLN A 129 21.00 -0.99 -0.18
C GLN A 129 21.53 -0.01 0.88
N ILE A 130 20.85 0.12 2.03
CA ILE A 130 21.38 0.91 3.16
C ILE A 130 22.68 0.30 3.67
N ILE A 131 22.72 -1.02 3.86
CA ILE A 131 23.87 -1.72 4.45
C ILE A 131 25.05 -1.77 3.48
N THR A 132 24.81 -2.10 2.20
CA THR A 132 25.89 -2.39 1.25
C THR A 132 26.35 -1.20 0.43
N ALA A 133 25.45 -0.24 0.16
CA ALA A 133 25.72 0.93 -0.69
C ALA A 133 25.60 2.26 0.06
N HIS A 134 25.30 2.25 1.38
CA HIS A 134 25.04 3.44 2.18
C HIS A 134 24.01 4.38 1.52
N ASN A 135 22.98 3.79 0.89
CA ASN A 135 21.95 4.55 0.20
C ASN A 135 20.89 5.07 1.18
N PHE A 136 21.01 6.32 1.55
CA PHE A 136 20.06 7.05 2.41
C PHE A 136 19.14 8.00 1.62
N ALA A 137 18.95 7.76 0.32
CA ALA A 137 18.02 8.54 -0.48
C ALA A 137 16.58 8.50 0.11
N PRO A 138 15.79 9.59 -0.04
CA PRO A 138 14.45 9.67 0.57
C PRO A 138 13.51 8.54 0.18
N GLY A 139 13.60 8.03 -1.05
CA GLY A 139 12.80 6.89 -1.51
C GLY A 139 13.33 5.52 -1.07
N ASN A 140 14.58 5.44 -0.54
CA ASN A 140 15.18 4.19 -0.07
C ASN A 140 15.13 4.04 1.45
N ALA A 141 15.49 5.08 2.20
CA ALA A 141 15.61 5.05 3.66
C ALA A 141 14.55 5.91 4.37
N GLY A 142 13.59 6.46 3.63
CA GLY A 142 12.54 7.32 4.16
C GLY A 142 11.26 6.57 4.53
N VAL A 143 10.13 7.27 4.44
CA VAL A 143 8.79 6.76 4.81
C VAL A 143 8.41 5.49 4.03
N ILE A 144 8.81 5.40 2.76
CA ILE A 144 8.51 4.24 1.90
C ILE A 144 9.01 2.95 2.55
N LEU A 145 10.26 2.92 3.01
CA LEU A 145 10.83 1.75 3.70
C LEU A 145 9.97 1.26 4.87
N TYR A 146 9.52 2.17 5.73
CA TYR A 146 8.67 1.80 6.87
C TYR A 146 7.31 1.30 6.42
N MET A 147 6.77 1.88 5.35
CA MET A 147 5.46 1.48 4.82
C MET A 147 5.51 0.12 4.13
N ASP A 148 6.65 -0.28 3.56
CA ASP A 148 6.85 -1.61 2.97
C ASP A 148 6.72 -2.75 4.01
N PHE A 149 6.96 -2.45 5.27
CA PHE A 149 6.70 -3.38 6.38
C PHE A 149 5.33 -3.16 7.03
N LEU A 150 4.91 -1.91 7.21
CA LEU A 150 3.69 -1.57 7.93
C LEU A 150 2.41 -1.98 7.17
N ILE A 151 2.34 -1.73 5.86
CA ILE A 151 1.16 -2.08 5.04
C ILE A 151 0.88 -3.59 5.07
N PRO A 152 1.88 -4.48 4.85
CA PRO A 152 1.69 -5.92 5.05
C PRO A 152 1.16 -6.30 6.44
N VAL A 153 1.75 -5.75 7.49
CA VAL A 153 1.33 -6.04 8.88
C VAL A 153 -0.14 -5.63 9.10
N ILE A 154 -0.52 -4.42 8.69
CA ILE A 154 -1.92 -3.96 8.76
C ILE A 154 -2.84 -4.91 7.97
N GLY A 155 -2.45 -5.29 6.76
CA GLY A 155 -3.22 -6.20 5.91
C GLY A 155 -3.49 -7.55 6.59
N PHE A 156 -2.47 -8.18 7.16
CA PHE A 156 -2.62 -9.45 7.87
C PHE A 156 -3.42 -9.31 9.17
N VAL A 157 -3.27 -8.21 9.90
CA VAL A 157 -4.10 -7.91 11.08
C VAL A 157 -5.58 -7.79 10.68
N LEU A 158 -5.88 -7.08 9.59
CA LEU A 158 -7.25 -6.92 9.10
C LEU A 158 -7.84 -8.25 8.60
N LEU A 159 -7.05 -9.11 7.94
CA LEU A 159 -7.45 -10.48 7.58
C LEU A 159 -7.79 -11.30 8.82
N TRP A 160 -6.91 -11.27 9.83
CA TRP A 160 -7.15 -11.97 11.08
C TRP A 160 -8.42 -11.47 11.77
N LEU A 161 -8.66 -10.16 11.83
CA LEU A 161 -9.88 -9.59 12.39
C LEU A 161 -11.12 -10.00 11.60
N GLN A 162 -11.06 -9.98 10.25
CA GLN A 162 -12.17 -10.45 9.42
C GLN A 162 -12.49 -11.92 9.72
N HIS A 163 -11.50 -12.79 9.78
CA HIS A 163 -11.67 -14.20 10.11
C HIS A 163 -12.24 -14.36 11.53
N ARG A 164 -11.68 -13.66 12.52
CA ARG A 164 -12.08 -13.72 13.93
C ARG A 164 -13.56 -13.35 14.14
N TYR A 165 -14.06 -12.39 13.39
CA TYR A 165 -15.45 -11.93 13.49
C TYR A 165 -16.37 -12.54 12.42
N GLN A 166 -15.93 -13.56 11.69
CA GLN A 166 -16.69 -14.30 10.67
C GLN A 166 -17.37 -13.38 9.64
N LEU A 167 -16.69 -12.32 9.24
CA LEU A 167 -17.15 -11.42 8.19
C LEU A 167 -17.01 -12.11 6.82
N ARG A 168 -18.12 -12.24 6.09
CA ARG A 168 -18.18 -12.87 4.76
C ARG A 168 -17.71 -11.94 3.65
#